data_4c10a31b79d992680604bd5354bd2386
#
_entry.id   4c10a31b79d992680604bd5354bd2386
#
_cell.length_a   1.000
_cell.length_b   1.000
_cell.length_c   1.000
_cell.angle_alpha   90.00
_cell.angle_beta   90.00
_cell.angle_gamma   90.00
#
_symmetry.space_group_name_H-M   'P 1'
#
loop_
_entity.id
_entity.type
_entity.pdbx_description
1 polymer ?
#
loop_
_entity_poly.entity_id
_entity_poly.type
_entity_poly.pdbx_seq_one_letter_code
_entity_poly.pdbx_strand_id
1 'polypeptide(L)'
;SGLSNSATLWEKPKGYLVWGIDNDTHEIVGTDFDYRNMKKGNEELEAWLSRIMNPRINFKFYEVSMDDNFKVILAEIPCAENEPTKYQSNAYIRVGTNLKPLMEYQEKEAELWRMFDNTLYELRIASSNKTEDETVMLLNYSEYYDKLELPIPRSRDKVLEDLQNEKFIKKNDAGNWDITN
;
A
#
# COMPACT_ATOMS: atom_id res chain seq x y z
N SER A 1 1.34 -7.62 10.55
CA SER A 1 1.90 -6.45 11.22
C SER A 1 3.32 -6.17 10.73
N GLY A 2 4.35 -6.98 11.10
CA GLY A 2 5.75 -6.67 10.79
C GLY A 2 6.05 -6.43 9.32
N LEU A 3 5.56 -7.27 8.41
CA LEU A 3 5.76 -7.08 6.96
C LEU A 3 4.99 -5.86 6.43
N SER A 4 3.76 -5.64 6.89
CA SER A 4 2.93 -4.51 6.48
C SER A 4 3.59 -3.17 6.85
N ASN A 5 3.99 -3.00 8.11
CA ASN A 5 4.65 -1.79 8.59
C ASN A 5 6.02 -1.56 7.93
N SER A 6 6.80 -2.64 7.74
CA SER A 6 8.08 -2.53 7.06
C SER A 6 7.94 -2.24 5.57
N ALA A 7 6.89 -2.72 4.91
CA ALA A 7 6.63 -2.38 3.52
C ALA A 7 6.42 -0.86 3.38
N THR A 8 5.66 -0.24 4.29
CA THR A 8 5.51 1.23 4.31
C THR A 8 6.86 1.92 4.51
N LEU A 9 7.64 1.54 5.54
CA LEU A 9 8.97 2.13 5.79
C LEU A 9 9.95 1.99 4.62
N TRP A 10 9.76 1.01 3.76
CA TRP A 10 10.58 0.79 2.56
C TRP A 10 9.94 1.32 1.28
N GLU A 11 8.85 2.09 1.41
CA GLU A 11 8.10 2.64 0.27
C GLU A 11 7.70 1.57 -0.74
N LYS A 12 7.32 0.39 -0.22
CA LYS A 12 6.83 -0.74 -1.02
C LYS A 12 5.33 -0.90 -0.83
N PRO A 13 4.56 -1.12 -1.92
CA PRO A 13 3.12 -1.27 -1.82
C PRO A 13 2.71 -2.54 -1.06
N LYS A 14 3.62 -3.54 -0.98
CA LYS A 14 3.32 -4.85 -0.42
C LYS A 14 4.57 -5.49 0.19
N GLY A 15 4.36 -6.34 1.19
CA GLY A 15 5.32 -7.32 1.67
C GLY A 15 4.89 -8.73 1.29
N TYR A 16 5.84 -9.65 1.25
CA TYR A 16 5.59 -11.04 0.87
C TYR A 16 6.13 -12.01 1.92
N LEU A 17 5.39 -13.11 2.11
CA LEU A 17 5.86 -14.25 2.88
C LEU A 17 5.75 -15.48 1.98
N VAL A 18 6.81 -16.27 1.93
CA VAL A 18 6.93 -17.40 1.03
C VAL A 18 7.18 -18.67 1.83
N TRP A 19 6.48 -19.74 1.49
CA TRP A 19 6.73 -21.10 2.00
C TRP A 19 7.15 -21.99 0.85
N GLY A 20 8.13 -22.85 1.09
CA GLY A 20 8.68 -23.76 0.10
C GLY A 20 9.98 -23.28 -0.54
N ILE A 21 10.61 -22.28 0.06
CA ILE A 21 11.95 -21.83 -0.27
C ILE A 21 12.86 -22.11 0.95
N ASP A 22 13.99 -22.73 0.73
CA ASP A 22 14.99 -22.93 1.77
C ASP A 22 15.61 -21.59 2.19
N ASN A 23 15.78 -21.39 3.49
CA ASN A 23 16.15 -20.09 4.05
C ASN A 23 17.63 -19.74 3.84
N ASP A 24 18.49 -20.76 3.71
CA ASP A 24 19.94 -20.61 3.60
C ASP A 24 20.40 -20.69 2.16
N THR A 25 19.91 -21.68 1.40
CA THR A 25 20.30 -21.89 0.00
C THR A 25 19.46 -21.11 -0.99
N HIS A 26 18.27 -20.65 -0.59
CA HIS A 26 17.24 -20.03 -1.43
C HIS A 26 16.74 -20.95 -2.56
N GLU A 27 16.94 -22.25 -2.44
CA GLU A 27 16.44 -23.24 -3.37
C GLU A 27 14.96 -23.53 -3.14
N ILE A 28 14.28 -23.92 -4.19
CA ILE A 28 12.87 -24.33 -4.12
C ILE A 28 12.81 -25.75 -3.60
N VAL A 29 12.32 -25.91 -2.38
CA VAL A 29 12.17 -27.21 -1.70
C VAL A 29 10.72 -27.67 -1.63
N GLY A 30 9.78 -26.81 -2.02
CA GLY A 30 8.34 -27.09 -1.92
C GLY A 30 7.81 -27.00 -0.50
N THR A 31 6.49 -27.08 -0.35
CA THR A 31 5.82 -27.04 0.95
C THR A 31 4.52 -27.86 0.95
N ASP A 32 4.23 -28.49 2.07
CA ASP A 32 2.94 -29.13 2.36
C ASP A 32 1.93 -28.16 3.01
N PHE A 33 2.29 -26.88 3.17
CA PHE A 33 1.41 -25.90 3.75
C PHE A 33 0.15 -25.72 2.91
N ASP A 34 -1.01 -25.99 3.52
CA ASP A 34 -2.31 -25.84 2.90
C ASP A 34 -3.11 -24.75 3.62
N TYR A 35 -2.96 -23.51 3.15
CA TYR A 35 -3.63 -22.35 3.74
C TYR A 35 -5.16 -22.42 3.65
N ARG A 36 -5.72 -23.13 2.63
CA ARG A 36 -7.17 -23.22 2.40
C ARG A 36 -7.86 -24.08 3.45
N ASN A 37 -7.18 -25.15 3.88
CA ASN A 37 -7.71 -26.09 4.88
C ASN A 37 -7.20 -25.83 6.30
N MET A 38 -6.25 -24.88 6.45
CA MET A 38 -5.72 -24.53 7.75
C MET A 38 -6.73 -23.77 8.60
N LYS A 39 -6.93 -24.24 9.84
CA LYS A 39 -7.82 -23.62 10.83
C LYS A 39 -7.08 -23.30 12.11
N LYS A 40 -7.50 -22.20 12.74
CA LYS A 40 -7.10 -21.88 14.11
C LYS A 40 -8.31 -22.11 15.04
N GLY A 41 -8.35 -23.25 15.71
CA GLY A 41 -9.57 -23.72 16.36
C GLY A 41 -10.64 -24.08 15.31
N ASN A 42 -11.79 -23.44 15.37
CA ASN A 42 -12.89 -23.64 14.42
C ASN A 42 -12.93 -22.57 13.31
N GLU A 43 -12.00 -21.62 13.31
CA GLU A 43 -11.96 -20.49 12.38
C GLU A 43 -10.95 -20.75 11.26
N GLU A 44 -11.32 -20.44 10.02
CA GLU A 44 -10.40 -20.48 8.87
C GLU A 44 -9.24 -19.51 9.04
N LEU A 45 -8.07 -19.84 8.51
CA LEU A 45 -6.84 -19.07 8.68
C LEU A 45 -7.00 -17.60 8.27
N GLU A 46 -7.61 -17.33 7.12
CA GLU A 46 -7.79 -15.98 6.62
C GLU A 46 -8.74 -15.16 7.49
N ALA A 47 -9.85 -15.74 7.91
CA ALA A 47 -10.81 -15.11 8.81
C ALA A 47 -10.16 -14.79 10.16
N TRP A 48 -9.42 -15.74 10.72
CA TRP A 48 -8.68 -15.57 11.97
C TRP A 48 -7.63 -14.45 11.85
N LEU A 49 -6.81 -14.44 10.79
CA LEU A 49 -5.82 -13.40 10.55
C LEU A 49 -6.46 -12.01 10.43
N SER A 50 -7.55 -11.89 9.67
CA SER A 50 -8.27 -10.62 9.50
C SER A 50 -8.84 -10.11 10.82
N ARG A 51 -9.30 -11.00 11.70
CA ARG A 51 -9.87 -10.62 12.99
C ARG A 51 -8.84 -10.14 14.01
N ILE A 52 -7.64 -10.73 14.01
CA ILE A 52 -6.60 -10.41 15.00
C ILE A 52 -5.71 -9.25 14.61
N MET A 53 -5.81 -8.81 13.34
CA MET A 53 -5.07 -7.64 12.83
C MET A 53 -5.91 -6.37 12.98
N ASN A 54 -5.25 -5.29 13.38
CA ASN A 54 -5.86 -3.96 13.46
C ASN A 54 -4.90 -2.92 12.86
N PRO A 55 -5.31 -2.15 11.84
CA PRO A 55 -6.54 -2.33 11.06
C PRO A 55 -6.58 -3.70 10.38
N ARG A 56 -7.78 -4.10 9.92
CA ARG A 56 -7.94 -5.35 9.18
C ARG A 56 -7.17 -5.28 7.87
N ILE A 57 -6.47 -6.35 7.53
CA ILE A 57 -5.65 -6.44 6.32
C ILE A 57 -6.26 -7.49 5.39
N ASN A 58 -6.32 -7.17 4.10
CA ASN A 58 -6.70 -8.11 3.06
C ASN A 58 -5.48 -8.89 2.60
N PHE A 59 -5.28 -10.07 3.18
CA PHE A 59 -4.27 -11.00 2.74
C PHE A 59 -4.70 -11.66 1.43
N LYS A 60 -3.73 -11.93 0.56
CA LYS A 60 -3.94 -12.76 -0.62
C LYS A 60 -2.93 -13.88 -0.63
N PHE A 61 -3.43 -15.10 -0.73
CA PHE A 61 -2.61 -16.28 -0.87
C PHE A 61 -2.60 -16.77 -2.32
N TYR A 62 -1.44 -17.15 -2.78
CA TYR A 62 -1.24 -17.73 -4.10
C TYR A 62 -0.51 -19.06 -3.94
N GLU A 63 -0.99 -20.07 -4.66
CA GLU A 63 -0.32 -21.34 -4.81
C GLU A 63 0.32 -21.38 -6.19
N VAL A 64 1.62 -21.53 -6.23
CA VAL A 64 2.41 -21.64 -7.46
C VAL A 64 2.91 -23.05 -7.57
N SER A 65 2.39 -23.80 -8.54
CA SER A 65 2.89 -25.13 -8.87
C SER A 65 4.16 -24.99 -9.69
N MET A 66 5.19 -25.71 -9.28
CA MET A 66 6.46 -25.80 -9.97
C MET A 66 6.54 -27.12 -10.74
N ASP A 67 7.43 -27.23 -11.71
CA ASP A 67 7.75 -28.50 -12.34
C ASP A 67 8.20 -29.50 -11.24
N ASP A 68 7.96 -30.79 -11.45
CA ASP A 68 8.33 -31.89 -10.52
C ASP A 68 7.50 -32.04 -9.21
N ASN A 69 6.22 -31.66 -9.21
CA ASN A 69 5.30 -31.82 -8.07
C ASN A 69 5.58 -30.98 -6.82
N PHE A 70 6.44 -29.99 -6.90
CA PHE A 70 6.62 -29.02 -5.82
C PHE A 70 5.61 -27.90 -5.92
N LYS A 71 5.12 -27.43 -4.80
CA LYS A 71 4.34 -26.20 -4.72
C LYS A 71 5.00 -25.21 -3.77
N VAL A 72 4.84 -23.96 -4.10
CA VAL A 72 5.27 -22.81 -3.28
C VAL A 72 4.03 -21.99 -2.95
N ILE A 73 3.91 -21.58 -1.69
CA ILE A 73 2.82 -20.72 -1.27
C ILE A 73 3.36 -19.32 -1.03
N LEU A 74 2.71 -18.33 -1.62
CA LEU A 74 3.01 -16.92 -1.44
C LEU A 74 1.86 -16.22 -0.73
N ALA A 75 2.13 -15.53 0.37
CA ALA A 75 1.20 -14.60 0.98
C ALA A 75 1.60 -13.16 0.63
N GLU A 76 0.69 -12.44 0.00
CA GLU A 76 0.79 -11.02 -0.30
C GLU A 76 0.13 -10.22 0.82
N ILE A 77 0.86 -9.26 1.37
CA ILE A 77 0.46 -8.47 2.53
C ILE A 77 0.59 -7.00 2.15
N PRO A 78 -0.51 -6.23 2.08
CA PRO A 78 -0.43 -4.81 1.74
C PRO A 78 0.37 -4.03 2.78
N CYS A 79 0.96 -2.91 2.37
CA CYS A 79 1.59 -1.96 3.29
C CYS A 79 0.55 -1.38 4.26
N ALA A 80 1.00 -0.82 5.36
CA ALA A 80 0.15 -0.03 6.25
C ALA A 80 -0.07 1.35 5.60
N GLU A 81 -1.32 1.86 5.64
CA GLU A 81 -1.70 3.07 4.89
C GLU A 81 -1.95 4.29 5.78
N ASN A 82 -2.70 4.15 6.87
CA ASN A 82 -3.13 5.28 7.71
C ASN A 82 -2.66 5.19 9.15
N GLU A 83 -2.34 4.02 9.61
CA GLU A 83 -1.83 3.74 10.95
C GLU A 83 -0.99 2.45 10.95
N PRO A 84 -0.10 2.28 11.94
CA PRO A 84 0.66 1.04 12.06
C PRO A 84 -0.25 -0.17 12.25
N THR A 85 -0.07 -1.18 11.41
CA THR A 85 -0.77 -2.45 11.57
C THR A 85 -0.31 -3.14 12.86
N LYS A 86 -1.28 -3.58 13.66
CA LYS A 86 -1.06 -4.25 14.95
C LYS A 86 -1.51 -5.71 14.90
N TYR A 87 -0.81 -6.55 15.60
CA TYR A 87 -1.21 -7.92 15.92
C TYR A 87 -1.51 -7.97 17.43
N GLN A 88 -2.73 -8.29 17.81
CA GLN A 88 -3.15 -8.30 19.21
C GLN A 88 -2.71 -7.04 20.00
N SER A 89 -2.97 -5.88 19.45
CA SER A 89 -2.63 -4.56 20.01
C SER A 89 -1.15 -4.14 19.93
N ASN A 90 -0.23 -4.98 19.50
CA ASN A 90 1.17 -4.66 19.35
C ASN A 90 1.55 -4.49 17.87
N ALA A 91 2.23 -3.39 17.56
CA ALA A 91 2.82 -3.16 16.25
C ALA A 91 4.23 -3.75 16.21
N TYR A 92 4.59 -4.32 15.05
CA TYR A 92 5.90 -4.91 14.81
C TYR A 92 6.51 -4.39 13.51
N ILE A 93 7.83 -4.43 13.44
CA ILE A 93 8.61 -4.17 12.22
C ILE A 93 9.64 -5.27 12.01
N ARG A 94 10.19 -5.35 10.80
CA ARG A 94 11.36 -6.18 10.49
C ARG A 94 12.63 -5.35 10.65
N VAL A 95 13.59 -5.90 11.41
CA VAL A 95 14.94 -5.37 11.55
C VAL A 95 15.89 -6.47 11.13
N GLY A 96 16.42 -6.37 9.92
CA GLY A 96 17.07 -7.48 9.26
C GLY A 96 16.12 -8.67 9.09
N THR A 97 16.51 -9.84 9.55
CA THR A 97 15.72 -11.07 9.53
C THR A 97 14.73 -11.20 10.71
N ASN A 98 14.84 -10.32 11.72
CA ASN A 98 14.09 -10.44 12.96
C ASN A 98 12.80 -9.61 12.96
N LEU A 99 11.78 -10.14 13.62
CA LEU A 99 10.57 -9.41 13.97
C LEU A 99 10.79 -8.73 15.33
N LYS A 100 10.57 -7.41 15.38
CA LYS A 100 10.78 -6.60 16.59
C LYS A 100 9.54 -5.76 16.90
N PRO A 101 9.22 -5.54 18.20
CA PRO A 101 8.17 -4.59 18.58
C PRO A 101 8.52 -3.18 18.10
N LEU A 102 7.58 -2.48 17.46
CA LEU A 102 7.78 -1.14 16.95
C LEU A 102 8.12 -0.14 18.09
N MET A 103 7.49 -0.31 19.25
CA MET A 103 7.71 0.54 20.43
C MET A 103 9.17 0.58 20.92
N GLU A 104 10.00 -0.39 20.58
CA GLU A 104 11.43 -0.41 20.89
C GLU A 104 12.26 0.46 19.93
N TYR A 105 11.65 0.93 18.83
CA TYR A 105 12.29 1.68 17.73
C TYR A 105 11.55 2.99 17.48
N GLN A 106 11.66 3.93 18.43
CA GLN A 106 10.91 5.20 18.41
C GLN A 106 11.15 6.03 17.14
N GLU A 107 12.37 5.98 16.60
CA GLU A 107 12.73 6.65 15.34
C GLU A 107 11.94 6.06 14.15
N LYS A 108 11.77 4.73 14.11
CA LYS A 108 10.99 4.04 13.06
C LYS A 108 9.49 4.26 13.22
N GLU A 109 9.02 4.34 14.44
CA GLU A 109 7.65 4.69 14.74
C GLU A 109 7.33 6.11 14.27
N ALA A 110 8.20 7.08 14.59
CA ALA A 110 8.04 8.46 14.15
C ALA A 110 8.15 8.60 12.61
N GLU A 111 9.03 7.82 11.96
CA GLU A 111 9.14 7.76 10.50
C GLU A 111 7.84 7.23 9.88
N LEU A 112 7.29 6.16 10.42
CA LEU A 112 6.05 5.54 9.95
C LEU A 112 4.87 6.50 10.04
N TRP A 113 4.73 7.22 11.18
CA TRP A 113 3.69 8.23 11.35
C TRP A 113 3.83 9.41 10.38
N ARG A 114 5.06 9.86 10.11
CA ARG A 114 5.30 10.90 9.10
C ARG A 114 4.90 10.46 7.69
N MET A 115 5.13 9.20 7.34
CA MET A 115 4.70 8.65 6.05
C MET A 115 3.18 8.64 5.92
N PHE A 116 2.46 8.26 6.97
CA PHE A 116 0.99 8.32 6.98
C PHE A 116 0.47 9.76 6.89
N ASP A 117 1.06 10.70 7.62
CA ASP A 117 0.68 12.11 7.58
C ASP A 117 0.90 12.70 6.18
N ASN A 118 2.01 12.41 5.53
CA ASN A 118 2.29 12.85 4.17
C ASN A 118 1.27 12.29 3.18
N THR A 119 0.96 11.00 3.25
CA THR A 119 -0.06 10.38 2.40
C THR A 119 -1.44 11.00 2.62
N LEU A 120 -1.82 11.26 3.88
CA LEU A 120 -3.06 11.94 4.21
C LEU A 120 -3.07 13.40 3.74
N TYR A 121 -1.91 14.08 3.79
CA TYR A 121 -1.78 15.45 3.31
C TYR A 121 -1.94 15.53 1.79
N GLU A 122 -1.27 14.66 1.04
CA GLU A 122 -1.37 14.58 -0.43
C GLU A 122 -2.78 14.21 -0.92
N LEU A 123 -3.57 13.49 -0.11
CA LEU A 123 -4.96 13.15 -0.41
C LEU A 123 -5.97 14.19 0.09
N ARG A 124 -5.52 15.22 0.84
CA ARG A 124 -6.43 16.30 1.28
C ARG A 124 -6.92 17.09 0.09
N ILE A 125 -8.22 17.35 0.11
CA ILE A 125 -8.86 18.24 -0.86
C ILE A 125 -8.49 19.67 -0.48
N ALA A 126 -7.66 20.32 -1.29
CA ALA A 126 -7.30 21.73 -1.14
C ALA A 126 -8.48 22.64 -1.49
N SER A 127 -9.28 22.24 -2.48
CA SER A 127 -10.51 22.93 -2.88
C SER A 127 -11.47 21.96 -3.52
N SER A 128 -12.75 22.02 -3.14
CA SER A 128 -13.76 21.08 -3.60
C SER A 128 -14.79 21.74 -4.52
N ASN A 129 -15.46 20.88 -5.29
CA ASN A 129 -16.63 21.23 -6.11
C ASN A 129 -16.38 22.36 -7.11
N LYS A 130 -15.23 22.37 -7.79
CA LYS A 130 -14.85 23.36 -8.78
C LYS A 130 -15.31 22.97 -10.17
N THR A 131 -15.73 23.98 -10.92
CA THR A 131 -15.96 23.82 -12.37
C THR A 131 -14.61 23.62 -13.08
N GLU A 132 -14.64 23.21 -14.33
CA GLU A 132 -13.42 23.06 -15.15
C GLU A 132 -12.65 24.38 -15.28
N ASP A 133 -13.37 25.49 -15.46
CA ASP A 133 -12.76 26.83 -15.57
C ASP A 133 -12.09 27.25 -14.27
N GLU A 134 -12.74 27.08 -13.13
CA GLU A 134 -12.19 27.37 -11.82
C GLU A 134 -10.96 26.50 -11.50
N THR A 135 -11.02 25.21 -11.86
CA THR A 135 -9.92 24.26 -11.63
C THR A 135 -8.68 24.68 -12.40
N VAL A 136 -8.81 25.01 -13.68
CA VAL A 136 -7.72 25.47 -14.54
C VAL A 136 -7.17 26.82 -14.09
N MET A 137 -8.03 27.73 -13.57
CA MET A 137 -7.58 29.03 -13.05
C MET A 137 -6.84 28.90 -11.70
N LEU A 138 -7.24 27.97 -10.84
CA LEU A 138 -6.62 27.79 -9.51
C LEU A 138 -5.29 27.07 -9.57
N LEU A 139 -5.12 26.18 -10.55
CA LEU A 139 -3.90 25.42 -10.72
C LEU A 139 -2.96 26.13 -11.70
N ASN A 140 -1.73 26.36 -11.28
CA ASN A 140 -0.68 26.87 -12.17
C ASN A 140 -0.15 25.75 -13.07
N TYR A 141 -1.03 25.22 -13.93
CA TYR A 141 -0.71 24.07 -14.78
C TYR A 141 0.43 24.36 -15.78
N SER A 142 0.65 25.64 -16.15
CA SER A 142 1.77 26.01 -17.02
C SER A 142 3.12 25.67 -16.39
N GLU A 143 3.28 25.91 -15.09
CA GLU A 143 4.50 25.54 -14.35
C GLU A 143 4.72 24.01 -14.31
N TYR A 144 3.65 23.24 -14.26
CA TYR A 144 3.73 21.76 -14.34
C TYR A 144 4.35 21.32 -15.67
N TYR A 145 3.85 21.83 -16.80
CA TYR A 145 4.41 21.49 -18.11
C TYR A 145 5.83 22.03 -18.32
N ASP A 146 6.12 23.23 -17.82
CA ASP A 146 7.47 23.80 -17.87
C ASP A 146 8.50 22.95 -17.10
N LYS A 147 8.15 22.47 -15.92
CA LYS A 147 9.02 21.59 -15.12
C LYS A 147 9.29 20.23 -15.78
N LEU A 148 8.34 19.73 -16.55
CA LEU A 148 8.49 18.48 -17.30
C LEU A 148 9.09 18.66 -18.70
N GLU A 149 9.41 19.89 -19.09
CA GLU A 149 9.89 20.25 -20.44
C GLU A 149 8.92 19.79 -21.54
N LEU A 150 7.62 19.79 -21.24
CA LEU A 150 6.56 19.35 -22.16
C LEU A 150 5.80 20.55 -22.75
N PRO A 151 5.36 20.47 -24.01
CA PRO A 151 4.51 21.51 -24.58
C PRO A 151 3.12 21.50 -23.93
N ILE A 152 2.59 22.67 -23.58
CA ILE A 152 1.25 22.82 -23.04
C ILE A 152 0.22 22.39 -24.10
N PRO A 153 -0.69 21.42 -23.77
CA PRO A 153 -1.72 20.99 -24.69
C PRO A 153 -2.67 22.12 -25.10
N ARG A 154 -3.10 22.12 -26.34
CA ARG A 154 -4.09 23.12 -26.83
C ARG A 154 -5.50 22.85 -26.34
N SER A 155 -5.81 21.59 -26.00
CA SER A 155 -7.11 21.18 -25.50
C SER A 155 -7.12 21.24 -23.96
N ARG A 156 -8.13 21.89 -23.41
CA ARG A 156 -8.37 21.95 -21.97
C ARG A 156 -8.66 20.56 -21.40
N ASP A 157 -9.42 19.75 -22.13
CA ASP A 157 -9.72 18.37 -21.70
C ASP A 157 -8.44 17.57 -21.49
N LYS A 158 -7.43 17.77 -22.36
CA LYS A 158 -6.16 17.08 -22.22
C LYS A 158 -5.37 17.57 -20.99
N VAL A 159 -5.43 18.85 -20.68
CA VAL A 159 -4.83 19.40 -19.44
C VAL A 159 -5.49 18.78 -18.21
N LEU A 160 -6.82 18.71 -18.17
CA LEU A 160 -7.55 18.10 -17.05
C LEU A 160 -7.26 16.59 -16.93
N GLU A 161 -7.16 15.88 -18.05
CA GLU A 161 -6.79 14.45 -18.06
C GLU A 161 -5.39 14.25 -17.47
N ASP A 162 -4.41 15.05 -17.89
CA ASP A 162 -3.03 14.94 -17.40
C ASP A 162 -2.96 15.27 -15.90
N LEU A 163 -3.61 16.33 -15.44
CA LEU A 163 -3.68 16.69 -14.02
C LEU A 163 -4.40 15.63 -13.18
N GLN A 164 -5.40 14.95 -13.74
CA GLN A 164 -6.09 13.84 -13.08
C GLN A 164 -5.21 12.58 -12.98
N ASN A 165 -4.45 12.27 -14.03
CA ASN A 165 -3.51 11.15 -14.03
C ASN A 165 -2.41 11.33 -12.99
N GLU A 166 -1.94 12.56 -12.81
CA GLU A 166 -0.96 12.95 -11.78
C GLU A 166 -1.59 13.13 -10.39
N LYS A 167 -2.90 12.93 -10.26
CA LYS A 167 -3.66 13.04 -9.01
C LYS A 167 -3.70 14.45 -8.39
N PHE A 168 -3.46 15.49 -9.16
CA PHE A 168 -3.66 16.87 -8.70
C PHE A 168 -5.15 17.25 -8.61
N ILE A 169 -5.99 16.57 -9.38
CA ILE A 169 -7.43 16.76 -9.36
C ILE A 169 -8.17 15.42 -9.39
N LYS A 170 -9.39 15.41 -8.85
CA LYS A 170 -10.28 14.26 -8.86
C LYS A 170 -11.71 14.70 -9.21
N LYS A 171 -12.36 13.95 -10.09
CA LYS A 171 -13.77 14.19 -10.40
C LYS A 171 -14.64 13.66 -9.26
N ASN A 172 -15.57 14.49 -8.76
CA ASN A 172 -16.51 14.11 -7.71
C ASN A 172 -17.83 13.57 -8.28
N ASP A 173 -18.71 13.09 -7.41
CA ASP A 173 -19.99 12.47 -7.80
C ASP A 173 -20.97 13.46 -8.47
N ALA A 174 -20.78 14.76 -8.28
CA ALA A 174 -21.56 15.82 -8.95
C ALA A 174 -21.01 16.16 -10.35
N GLY A 175 -19.91 15.53 -10.79
CA GLY A 175 -19.25 15.79 -12.07
C GLY A 175 -18.31 17.00 -12.06
N ASN A 176 -18.12 17.65 -10.91
CA ASN A 176 -17.18 18.73 -10.69
C ASN A 176 -15.81 18.20 -10.23
N TRP A 177 -14.85 19.10 -10.06
CA TRP A 177 -13.48 18.75 -9.71
C TRP A 177 -13.15 19.12 -8.27
N ASP A 178 -12.44 18.21 -7.60
CA ASP A 178 -11.79 18.45 -6.33
C ASP A 178 -10.29 18.54 -6.58
N ILE A 179 -9.65 19.61 -6.09
CA ILE A 179 -8.22 19.83 -6.18
C ILE A 179 -7.58 19.19 -4.94
N THR A 180 -6.59 18.34 -5.16
CA THR A 180 -5.81 17.69 -4.09
C THR A 180 -4.56 18.52 -3.77
N ASN A 181 -3.99 18.31 -2.58
CA ASN A 181 -2.72 18.94 -2.19
C ASN A 181 -1.54 18.21 -2.83
#